data_ac9dd19f4739faccf16985dbdfbfd7ac
#
_entry.id   ac9dd19f4739faccf16985dbdfbfd7ac
#
_cell.length_a   1.000
_cell.length_b   1.000
_cell.length_c   1.000
_cell.angle_alpha   90.00
_cell.angle_beta   90.00
_cell.angle_gamma   90.00
#
_symmetry.space_group_name_H-M   'P 1'
#
loop_
_entity.id
_entity.type
_entity.pdbx_description
1 polymer ?
#
loop_
_entity_poly.entity_id
_entity_poly.type
_entity_poly.pdbx_seq_one_letter_code
_entity_poly.pdbx_strand_id
1 'polypeptide(L)'
;MSETLLQLNQLSKNFGAIKAVDQLSLSIKKGKVYGLLGPNGSGKSTTLGMILNVINPSGGSFEWYQGTISTHMALKKIGAIIERPNFYPYMTALENLKLICKIKECPFDAIEEKLTLVGLWERRNSKFSTYSLGMKQRLAIAAALLNNPDLLILDEPTNGLDPEGINQIRRLINTIAKMGTTILLASHLLDEVEKVCDEVIVLKKGVKYYQGPLDTITNSFGYFEINATDPKTLKEKLMTLDQVKEVQKEQQLLIVTLKKELSEEKLFRELIAAELVITHFVKKHHSLETQFLTLTQ
;
A
#
# COMPACT_ATOMS: atom_id res chain seq x y z
N MET A 1 -10.73 -2.78 20.85
CA MET A 1 -11.07 -2.74 19.41
C MET A 1 -10.38 -1.51 18.81
N SER A 2 -9.72 -1.60 17.65
CA SER A 2 -9.08 -0.45 17.02
C SER A 2 -10.14 0.55 16.53
N GLU A 3 -9.92 1.83 16.79
CA GLU A 3 -10.78 2.95 16.38
C GLU A 3 -10.91 3.02 14.85
N THR A 4 -12.15 3.16 14.33
CA THR A 4 -12.39 3.36 12.90
C THR A 4 -12.26 4.84 12.58
N LEU A 5 -11.31 5.19 11.70
CA LEU A 5 -11.07 6.56 11.26
C LEU A 5 -11.99 6.96 10.10
N LEU A 6 -12.24 6.04 9.16
CA LEU A 6 -13.05 6.28 7.96
C LEU A 6 -13.93 5.07 7.68
N GLN A 7 -15.21 5.32 7.38
CA GLN A 7 -16.18 4.33 6.93
C GLN A 7 -16.86 4.83 5.65
N LEU A 8 -16.86 4.01 4.60
CA LEU A 8 -17.62 4.25 3.38
C LEU A 8 -18.80 3.28 3.32
N ASN A 9 -19.99 3.80 2.96
CA ASN A 9 -21.22 3.05 2.86
C ASN A 9 -21.81 3.22 1.46
N GLN A 10 -21.64 2.23 0.59
CA GLN A 10 -22.13 2.18 -0.80
C GLN A 10 -21.80 3.46 -1.60
N LEU A 11 -20.60 4.03 -1.34
CA LEU A 11 -20.17 5.28 -1.97
C LEU A 11 -20.08 5.10 -3.49
N SER A 12 -20.67 6.03 -4.24
CA SER A 12 -20.75 5.93 -5.70
C SER A 12 -20.45 7.27 -6.36
N LYS A 13 -19.80 7.23 -7.53
CA LYS A 13 -19.55 8.40 -8.37
C LYS A 13 -19.74 8.07 -9.83
N ASN A 14 -20.61 8.84 -10.49
CA ASN A 14 -20.82 8.83 -11.92
C ASN A 14 -20.31 10.13 -12.55
N PHE A 15 -19.63 10.02 -13.68
CA PHE A 15 -19.28 11.14 -14.56
C PHE A 15 -20.00 10.90 -15.89
N GLY A 16 -21.20 11.49 -16.04
CA GLY A 16 -22.08 11.16 -17.15
C GLY A 16 -22.45 9.66 -17.15
N ALA A 17 -22.15 8.95 -18.22
CA ALA A 17 -22.40 7.52 -18.36
C ALA A 17 -21.33 6.62 -17.67
N ILE A 18 -20.22 7.19 -17.22
CA ILE A 18 -19.10 6.43 -16.65
C ILE A 18 -19.32 6.30 -15.14
N LYS A 19 -19.48 5.06 -14.65
CA LYS A 19 -19.44 4.76 -13.21
C LYS A 19 -17.99 4.62 -12.77
N ALA A 20 -17.42 5.71 -12.23
CA ALA A 20 -16.03 5.73 -11.75
C ALA A 20 -15.88 4.99 -10.42
N VAL A 21 -16.89 5.03 -9.55
CA VAL A 21 -16.98 4.27 -8.30
C VAL A 21 -18.43 3.77 -8.18
N ASP A 22 -18.60 2.49 -7.89
CA ASP A 22 -19.91 1.83 -7.82
C ASP A 22 -20.10 1.10 -6.48
N GLN A 23 -20.96 1.65 -5.60
CA GLN A 23 -21.36 1.11 -4.30
C GLN A 23 -20.20 0.65 -3.41
N LEU A 24 -19.13 1.43 -3.37
CA LEU A 24 -17.92 1.12 -2.61
C LEU A 24 -18.18 1.22 -1.10
N SER A 25 -18.00 0.09 -0.39
CA SER A 25 -18.07 0.03 1.07
C SER A 25 -16.73 -0.49 1.61
N LEU A 26 -16.07 0.28 2.48
CA LEU A 26 -14.81 -0.09 3.12
C LEU A 26 -14.64 0.63 4.45
N SER A 27 -13.70 0.18 5.27
CA SER A 27 -13.32 0.83 6.53
C SER A 27 -11.81 0.93 6.69
N ILE A 28 -11.34 2.04 7.26
CA ILE A 28 -9.96 2.29 7.64
C ILE A 28 -9.88 2.40 9.16
N LYS A 29 -9.11 1.53 9.79
CA LYS A 29 -8.87 1.51 11.23
C LYS A 29 -7.55 2.16 11.57
N LYS A 30 -7.44 2.76 12.74
CA LYS A 30 -6.23 3.41 13.24
C LYS A 30 -5.05 2.45 13.39
N GLY A 31 -3.83 2.94 13.08
CA GLY A 31 -2.57 2.28 13.39
C GLY A 31 -2.10 1.25 12.35
N LYS A 32 -2.65 1.26 11.12
CA LYS A 32 -2.23 0.38 10.03
C LYS A 32 -1.88 1.14 8.77
N VAL A 33 -1.12 0.49 7.89
CA VAL A 33 -0.84 0.95 6.53
C VAL A 33 -1.74 0.18 5.56
N TYR A 34 -2.61 0.91 4.86
CA TYR A 34 -3.55 0.37 3.86
C TYR A 34 -3.06 0.66 2.46
N GLY A 35 -3.01 -0.36 1.60
CA GLY A 35 -2.81 -0.21 0.17
C GLY A 35 -4.15 -0.17 -0.59
N LEU A 36 -4.44 0.93 -1.28
CA LEU A 36 -5.57 1.02 -2.21
C LEU A 36 -5.07 0.70 -3.62
N LEU A 37 -5.32 -0.52 -4.08
CA LEU A 37 -4.77 -1.10 -5.29
C LEU A 37 -5.77 -1.13 -6.43
N GLY A 38 -5.27 -1.02 -7.64
CA GLY A 38 -6.06 -1.19 -8.84
C GLY A 38 -5.38 -0.58 -10.07
N PRO A 39 -5.73 -1.02 -11.28
CA PRO A 39 -5.22 -0.43 -12.51
C PRO A 39 -5.65 1.02 -12.66
N ASN A 40 -5.06 1.73 -13.61
CA ASN A 40 -5.52 3.07 -13.96
C ASN A 40 -7.00 3.05 -14.35
N GLY A 41 -7.78 4.01 -13.86
CA GLY A 41 -9.24 4.07 -14.05
C GLY A 41 -10.05 3.13 -13.14
N SER A 42 -9.44 2.46 -12.17
CA SER A 42 -10.18 1.60 -11.21
C SER A 42 -11.01 2.36 -10.16
N GLY A 43 -10.88 3.70 -10.08
CA GLY A 43 -11.61 4.53 -9.14
C GLY A 43 -10.81 5.01 -7.91
N LYS A 44 -9.51 4.72 -7.81
CA LYS A 44 -8.66 5.11 -6.64
C LYS A 44 -8.72 6.61 -6.37
N SER A 45 -8.21 7.43 -7.29
CA SER A 45 -8.16 8.90 -7.12
C SER A 45 -9.55 9.53 -7.00
N THR A 46 -10.57 8.97 -7.68
CA THR A 46 -11.96 9.40 -7.50
C THR A 46 -12.45 9.14 -6.08
N THR A 47 -12.14 7.97 -5.52
CA THR A 47 -12.48 7.63 -4.13
C THR A 47 -11.78 8.58 -3.16
N LEU A 48 -10.48 8.82 -3.35
CA LEU A 48 -9.72 9.77 -2.53
C LEU A 48 -10.30 11.19 -2.65
N GLY A 49 -10.65 11.64 -3.85
CA GLY A 49 -11.29 12.94 -4.06
C GLY A 49 -12.63 13.08 -3.36
N MET A 50 -13.44 12.02 -3.28
CA MET A 50 -14.72 12.04 -2.55
C MET A 50 -14.52 12.15 -1.03
N ILE A 51 -13.66 11.30 -0.46
CA ILE A 51 -13.43 11.32 1.00
C ILE A 51 -12.75 12.60 1.49
N LEU A 52 -11.99 13.26 0.63
CA LEU A 52 -11.36 14.55 0.91
C LEU A 52 -12.28 15.75 0.56
N ASN A 53 -13.55 15.49 0.20
CA ASN A 53 -14.55 16.50 -0.12
C ASN A 53 -14.17 17.42 -1.31
N VAL A 54 -13.34 16.93 -2.22
CA VAL A 54 -12.98 17.59 -3.50
C VAL A 54 -13.97 17.21 -4.59
N ILE A 55 -14.51 15.99 -4.54
CA ILE A 55 -15.48 15.44 -5.47
C ILE A 55 -16.76 15.09 -4.72
N ASN A 56 -17.90 15.61 -5.16
CA ASN A 56 -19.19 15.25 -4.57
C ASN A 56 -19.60 13.83 -5.01
N PRO A 57 -19.96 12.92 -4.08
CA PRO A 57 -20.55 11.63 -4.42
C PRO A 57 -21.83 11.77 -5.25
N SER A 58 -22.12 10.77 -6.08
CA SER A 58 -23.41 10.64 -6.76
C SER A 58 -24.42 9.80 -5.97
N GLY A 59 -23.95 9.03 -4.98
CA GLY A 59 -24.76 8.21 -4.08
C GLY A 59 -23.93 7.60 -2.96
N GLY A 60 -24.60 7.01 -1.97
CA GLY A 60 -23.97 6.49 -0.78
C GLY A 60 -23.51 7.59 0.18
N SER A 61 -22.72 7.23 1.18
CA SER A 61 -22.20 8.15 2.18
C SER A 61 -20.84 7.72 2.69
N PHE A 62 -20.12 8.61 3.34
CA PHE A 62 -18.95 8.28 4.13
C PHE A 62 -18.98 9.08 5.43
N GLU A 63 -18.30 8.54 6.42
CA GLU A 63 -18.16 9.19 7.72
C GLU A 63 -16.74 9.03 8.26
N TRP A 64 -16.29 10.09 8.92
CA TRP A 64 -15.04 10.15 9.63
C TRP A 64 -15.28 9.93 11.12
N TYR A 65 -14.37 9.19 11.80
CA TYR A 65 -14.40 8.97 13.25
C TYR A 65 -15.79 8.50 13.74
N GLN A 66 -16.42 7.58 12.97
CA GLN A 66 -17.75 7.03 13.30
C GLN A 66 -18.83 8.12 13.46
N GLY A 67 -18.75 9.19 12.67
CA GLY A 67 -19.71 10.30 12.70
C GLY A 67 -19.60 11.23 13.91
N THR A 68 -18.60 11.05 14.78
CA THR A 68 -18.44 11.85 16.01
C THR A 68 -18.03 13.31 15.74
N ILE A 69 -17.42 13.58 14.58
CA ILE A 69 -17.02 14.92 14.16
C ILE A 69 -17.44 15.18 12.70
N SER A 70 -17.64 16.44 12.35
CA SER A 70 -17.97 16.82 10.98
C SER A 70 -16.79 16.54 10.02
N THR A 71 -17.09 16.33 8.73
CA THR A 71 -16.05 16.14 7.70
C THR A 71 -15.04 17.29 7.70
N HIS A 72 -15.48 18.54 7.86
CA HIS A 72 -14.56 19.69 7.94
C HIS A 72 -13.56 19.57 9.08
N MET A 73 -14.03 19.18 10.28
CA MET A 73 -13.15 18.99 11.45
C MET A 73 -12.25 17.77 11.29
N ALA A 74 -12.75 16.71 10.65
CA ALA A 74 -11.95 15.52 10.34
C ALA A 74 -10.80 15.85 9.40
N LEU A 75 -11.06 16.60 8.33
CA LEU A 75 -10.04 16.98 7.34
C LEU A 75 -8.89 17.81 7.94
N LYS A 76 -9.13 18.54 9.04
CA LYS A 76 -8.04 19.19 9.80
C LYS A 76 -7.07 18.21 10.48
N LYS A 77 -7.52 16.95 10.72
CA LYS A 77 -6.72 15.88 11.32
C LYS A 77 -6.14 14.91 10.29
N ILE A 78 -6.26 15.23 8.99
CA ILE A 78 -5.81 14.39 7.90
C ILE A 78 -4.71 15.12 7.13
N GLY A 79 -3.65 14.39 6.81
CA GLY A 79 -2.65 14.80 5.82
C GLY A 79 -2.97 14.13 4.49
N ALA A 80 -2.94 14.87 3.38
CA ALA A 80 -3.18 14.27 2.07
C ALA A 80 -2.24 14.85 1.00
N ILE A 81 -1.79 13.98 0.12
CA ILE A 81 -1.10 14.32 -1.13
C ILE A 81 -1.87 13.63 -2.24
N ILE A 82 -2.47 14.42 -3.13
CA ILE A 82 -3.16 13.91 -4.31
C ILE A 82 -2.41 14.40 -5.54
N GLU A 83 -2.11 13.47 -6.47
CA GLU A 83 -1.40 13.70 -7.71
C GLU A 83 0.02 14.25 -7.48
N ARG A 84 0.25 15.56 -7.67
CA ARG A 84 1.59 16.16 -7.64
C ARG A 84 1.74 17.17 -6.52
N PRO A 85 2.96 17.27 -5.94
CA PRO A 85 3.29 18.33 -5.01
C PRO A 85 3.06 19.71 -5.63
N ASN A 86 2.17 20.51 -5.04
CA ASN A 86 1.83 21.84 -5.52
C ASN A 86 2.30 22.90 -4.53
N PHE A 87 3.44 23.52 -4.83
CA PHE A 87 4.08 24.57 -4.04
C PHE A 87 4.44 25.75 -4.93
N TYR A 88 4.66 26.91 -4.34
CA TYR A 88 5.14 28.08 -5.04
C TYR A 88 6.60 27.89 -5.45
N PRO A 89 6.92 27.83 -6.77
CA PRO A 89 8.25 27.43 -7.23
C PRO A 89 9.36 28.43 -6.90
N TYR A 90 9.00 29.70 -6.75
CA TYR A 90 9.93 30.79 -6.41
C TYR A 90 10.18 30.93 -4.90
N MET A 91 9.35 30.32 -4.06
CA MET A 91 9.52 30.29 -2.61
C MET A 91 10.46 29.17 -2.21
N THR A 92 11.12 29.34 -1.07
CA THR A 92 11.91 28.30 -0.43
C THR A 92 11.00 27.22 0.16
N ALA A 93 11.58 26.07 0.54
CA ALA A 93 10.80 25.04 1.26
C ALA A 93 10.25 25.58 2.58
N LEU A 94 11.07 26.32 3.33
CA LEU A 94 10.66 26.94 4.61
C LEU A 94 9.50 27.91 4.43
N GLU A 95 9.53 28.78 3.41
CA GLU A 95 8.45 29.74 3.13
C GLU A 95 7.16 29.04 2.72
N ASN A 96 7.26 28.03 1.86
CA ASN A 96 6.10 27.20 1.47
C ASN A 96 5.46 26.52 2.71
N LEU A 97 6.26 25.90 3.59
CA LEU A 97 5.73 25.26 4.79
C LEU A 97 5.15 26.27 5.79
N LYS A 98 5.76 27.46 5.94
CA LYS A 98 5.18 28.54 6.77
C LYS A 98 3.82 28.97 6.25
N LEU A 99 3.63 29.06 4.94
CA LEU A 99 2.33 29.37 4.35
C LEU A 99 1.31 28.27 4.67
N ILE A 100 1.69 26.99 4.55
CA ILE A 100 0.81 25.87 4.90
C ILE A 100 0.48 25.84 6.38
N CYS A 101 1.43 26.13 7.26
CA CYS A 101 1.16 26.25 8.70
C CYS A 101 0.10 27.33 9.00
N LYS A 102 0.16 28.48 8.31
CA LYS A 102 -0.87 29.52 8.46
C LYS A 102 -2.24 29.04 8.01
N ILE A 103 -2.32 28.28 6.90
CA ILE A 103 -3.59 27.73 6.39
C ILE A 103 -4.15 26.65 7.32
N LYS A 104 -3.26 25.78 7.84
CA LYS A 104 -3.64 24.66 8.74
C LYS A 104 -3.76 25.08 10.21
N GLU A 105 -3.44 26.32 10.54
CA GLU A 105 -3.42 26.84 11.91
C GLU A 105 -2.51 26.02 12.85
N CYS A 106 -1.35 25.55 12.31
CA CYS A 106 -0.37 24.80 13.09
C CYS A 106 0.87 25.65 13.40
N PRO A 107 1.58 25.36 14.52
CA PRO A 107 2.74 26.12 14.93
C PRO A 107 3.92 25.93 13.98
N PHE A 108 4.73 26.99 13.82
CA PHE A 108 5.91 26.95 12.93
C PHE A 108 7.03 26.02 13.43
N ASP A 109 7.07 25.71 14.71
CA ASP A 109 8.08 24.84 15.32
C ASP A 109 8.01 23.41 14.75
N ALA A 110 6.83 22.98 14.29
CA ALA A 110 6.65 21.71 13.61
C ALA A 110 7.46 21.59 12.30
N ILE A 111 7.82 22.71 11.67
CA ILE A 111 8.50 22.71 10.36
C ILE A 111 9.88 22.07 10.44
N GLU A 112 10.69 22.40 11.47
CA GLU A 112 12.03 21.85 11.63
C GLU A 112 11.98 20.32 11.78
N GLU A 113 11.12 19.83 12.67
CA GLU A 113 10.93 18.41 12.90
C GLU A 113 10.54 17.68 11.59
N LYS A 114 9.56 18.20 10.85
CA LYS A 114 9.07 17.55 9.63
C LYS A 114 10.08 17.63 8.47
N LEU A 115 10.80 18.73 8.33
CA LEU A 115 11.90 18.84 7.34
C LEU A 115 13.07 17.92 7.68
N THR A 116 13.39 17.76 8.96
CA THR A 116 14.41 16.81 9.43
C THR A 116 13.99 15.38 9.17
N LEU A 117 12.74 15.01 9.48
CA LEU A 117 12.18 13.69 9.23
C LEU A 117 12.28 13.28 7.75
N VAL A 118 12.02 14.21 6.84
CA VAL A 118 12.10 13.93 5.39
C VAL A 118 13.49 14.19 4.79
N GLY A 119 14.51 14.53 5.61
CA GLY A 119 15.89 14.77 5.17
C GLY A 119 16.07 16.01 4.28
N LEU A 120 15.31 17.07 4.57
CA LEU A 120 15.34 18.31 3.78
C LEU A 120 15.71 19.55 4.61
N TRP A 121 16.05 19.41 5.89
CA TRP A 121 16.38 20.56 6.75
C TRP A 121 17.50 21.43 6.20
N GLU A 122 18.60 20.82 5.74
CA GLU A 122 19.74 21.54 5.18
C GLU A 122 19.41 22.27 3.86
N ARG A 123 18.35 21.84 3.18
CA ARG A 123 17.88 22.45 1.93
C ARG A 123 16.72 23.41 2.12
N ARG A 124 16.29 23.70 3.36
CA ARG A 124 15.10 24.51 3.70
C ARG A 124 15.05 25.88 3.03
N ASN A 125 16.22 26.50 2.82
CA ASN A 125 16.36 27.83 2.19
C ASN A 125 16.54 27.78 0.67
N SER A 126 16.57 26.61 0.05
CA SER A 126 16.60 26.46 -1.40
C SER A 126 15.20 26.62 -1.99
N LYS A 127 15.10 27.28 -3.17
CA LYS A 127 13.83 27.45 -3.88
C LYS A 127 13.25 26.11 -4.30
N PHE A 128 11.94 25.94 -4.18
CA PHE A 128 11.23 24.71 -4.59
C PHE A 128 11.49 24.33 -6.06
N SER A 129 11.64 25.33 -6.95
CA SER A 129 11.97 25.09 -8.36
C SER A 129 13.28 24.31 -8.56
N THR A 130 14.23 24.38 -7.61
CA THR A 130 15.52 23.70 -7.70
C THR A 130 15.52 22.27 -7.12
N TYR A 131 14.39 21.82 -6.61
CA TYR A 131 14.25 20.49 -6.01
C TYR A 131 14.10 19.41 -7.10
N SER A 132 14.77 18.26 -6.91
CA SER A 132 14.49 17.06 -7.69
C SER A 132 13.06 16.57 -7.42
N LEU A 133 12.53 15.68 -8.26
CA LEU A 133 11.19 15.13 -8.07
C LEU A 133 11.06 14.43 -6.70
N GLY A 134 12.04 13.64 -6.30
CA GLY A 134 12.07 12.98 -4.99
C GLY A 134 12.12 13.97 -3.81
N MET A 135 12.87 15.09 -3.93
CA MET A 135 12.86 16.15 -2.92
C MET A 135 11.49 16.84 -2.86
N LYS A 136 10.85 17.10 -4.00
CA LYS A 136 9.49 17.67 -4.06
C LYS A 136 8.48 16.77 -3.38
N GLN A 137 8.55 15.48 -3.63
CA GLN A 137 7.66 14.48 -3.00
C GLN A 137 7.87 14.42 -1.48
N ARG A 138 9.13 14.40 -1.02
CA ARG A 138 9.44 14.42 0.42
C ARG A 138 8.97 15.71 1.09
N LEU A 139 9.08 16.88 0.43
CA LEU A 139 8.54 18.13 0.95
C LEU A 139 7.01 18.09 1.08
N ALA A 140 6.30 17.46 0.12
CA ALA A 140 4.85 17.29 0.20
C ALA A 140 4.45 16.40 1.39
N ILE A 141 5.20 15.33 1.65
CA ILE A 141 4.98 14.50 2.84
C ILE A 141 5.21 15.33 4.12
N ALA A 142 6.29 16.13 4.20
CA ALA A 142 6.51 17.03 5.33
C ALA A 142 5.33 17.98 5.56
N ALA A 143 4.81 18.59 4.48
CA ALA A 143 3.65 19.48 4.53
C ALA A 143 2.36 18.78 4.99
N ALA A 144 2.16 17.54 4.55
CA ALA A 144 1.01 16.73 4.98
C ALA A 144 1.08 16.38 6.47
N LEU A 145 2.28 16.25 7.03
CA LEU A 145 2.53 15.89 8.43
C LEU A 145 2.55 17.05 9.42
N LEU A 146 2.48 18.32 8.98
CA LEU A 146 2.66 19.51 9.85
C LEU A 146 1.71 19.55 11.04
N ASN A 147 0.49 19.06 10.90
CA ASN A 147 -0.55 19.02 11.94
C ASN A 147 -0.63 17.67 12.67
N ASN A 148 0.39 16.82 12.59
CA ASN A 148 0.42 15.48 13.20
C ASN A 148 -0.88 14.69 12.91
N PRO A 149 -1.16 14.36 11.64
CA PRO A 149 -2.44 13.78 11.27
C PRO A 149 -2.63 12.36 11.83
N ASP A 150 -3.88 12.00 12.15
CA ASP A 150 -4.26 10.62 12.49
C ASP A 150 -4.19 9.69 11.27
N LEU A 151 -4.43 10.26 10.06
CA LEU A 151 -4.38 9.55 8.78
C LEU A 151 -3.59 10.37 7.75
N LEU A 152 -2.63 9.73 7.10
CA LEU A 152 -1.89 10.27 5.95
C LEU A 152 -2.35 9.54 4.67
N ILE A 153 -2.88 10.29 3.72
CA ILE A 153 -3.32 9.79 2.40
C ILE A 153 -2.27 10.16 1.35
N LEU A 154 -1.78 9.16 0.63
CA LEU A 154 -0.76 9.30 -0.41
C LEU A 154 -1.27 8.70 -1.72
N ASP A 155 -1.46 9.53 -2.75
CA ASP A 155 -1.84 9.06 -4.09
C ASP A 155 -0.61 8.98 -4.97
N GLU A 156 -0.22 7.76 -5.37
CA GLU A 156 0.92 7.43 -6.23
C GLU A 156 2.24 8.13 -5.81
N PRO A 157 2.69 8.05 -4.53
CA PRO A 157 3.79 8.87 -4.02
C PRO A 157 5.16 8.53 -4.61
N THR A 158 5.30 7.40 -5.28
CA THR A 158 6.55 6.93 -5.91
C THR A 158 6.56 7.12 -7.42
N ASN A 159 5.47 7.63 -8.01
CA ASN A 159 5.35 7.75 -9.46
C ASN A 159 6.39 8.70 -10.05
N GLY A 160 7.13 8.19 -11.06
CA GLY A 160 8.17 8.95 -11.76
C GLY A 160 9.49 9.11 -10.99
N LEU A 161 9.65 8.48 -9.84
CA LEU A 161 10.91 8.46 -9.10
C LEU A 161 11.86 7.38 -9.66
N ASP A 162 13.14 7.63 -9.49
CA ASP A 162 14.19 6.62 -9.70
C ASP A 162 14.16 5.58 -8.56
N PRO A 163 14.84 4.41 -8.71
CA PRO A 163 14.84 3.35 -7.69
C PRO A 163 15.32 3.82 -6.31
N GLU A 164 16.26 4.77 -6.26
CA GLU A 164 16.75 5.34 -5.00
C GLU A 164 15.66 6.19 -4.33
N GLY A 165 14.97 7.05 -5.10
CA GLY A 165 13.85 7.85 -4.62
C GLY A 165 12.68 7.00 -4.12
N ILE A 166 12.35 5.90 -4.82
CA ILE A 166 11.35 4.94 -4.38
C ILE A 166 11.73 4.35 -3.01
N ASN A 167 12.99 3.90 -2.85
CA ASN A 167 13.47 3.36 -1.59
C ASN A 167 13.42 4.39 -0.44
N GLN A 168 13.72 5.66 -0.72
CA GLN A 168 13.64 6.73 0.28
C GLN A 168 12.19 6.98 0.73
N ILE A 169 11.23 7.05 -0.20
CA ILE A 169 9.80 7.21 0.13
C ILE A 169 9.30 6.01 0.94
N ARG A 170 9.68 4.78 0.57
CA ARG A 170 9.31 3.56 1.30
C ARG A 170 9.79 3.60 2.76
N ARG A 171 11.08 3.93 2.98
CA ARG A 171 11.63 4.07 4.34
C ARG A 171 10.89 5.13 5.14
N LEU A 172 10.55 6.25 4.50
CA LEU A 172 9.80 7.34 5.12
C LEU A 172 8.40 6.89 5.53
N ILE A 173 7.65 6.20 4.66
CA ILE A 173 6.33 5.63 4.96
C ILE A 173 6.42 4.70 6.19
N ASN A 174 7.38 3.77 6.20
CA ASN A 174 7.59 2.86 7.32
C ASN A 174 7.94 3.61 8.63
N THR A 175 8.71 4.68 8.55
CA THR A 175 9.06 5.50 9.73
C THR A 175 7.81 6.21 10.27
N ILE A 176 7.00 6.82 9.41
CA ILE A 176 5.75 7.50 9.77
C ILE A 176 4.75 6.51 10.39
N ALA A 177 4.62 5.32 9.82
CA ALA A 177 3.75 4.26 10.35
C ALA A 177 4.18 3.82 11.76
N LYS A 178 5.49 3.65 12.00
CA LYS A 178 6.05 3.32 13.33
C LYS A 178 5.83 4.42 14.36
N MET A 179 5.65 5.67 13.94
CA MET A 179 5.26 6.78 14.82
C MET A 179 3.76 6.75 15.20
N GLY A 180 2.99 5.79 14.66
CA GLY A 180 1.57 5.58 14.98
C GLY A 180 0.59 6.25 14.02
N THR A 181 1.06 6.93 12.96
CA THR A 181 0.19 7.50 11.94
C THR A 181 -0.40 6.40 11.06
N THR A 182 -1.71 6.39 10.87
CA THR A 182 -2.37 5.52 9.89
C THR A 182 -2.07 6.01 8.48
N ILE A 183 -1.84 5.12 7.54
CA ILE A 183 -1.52 5.50 6.15
C ILE A 183 -2.49 4.82 5.19
N LEU A 184 -3.02 5.59 4.23
CA LEU A 184 -3.75 5.09 3.07
C LEU A 184 -2.94 5.42 1.82
N LEU A 185 -2.30 4.41 1.25
CA LEU A 185 -1.43 4.50 0.08
C LEU A 185 -2.19 4.00 -1.16
N ALA A 186 -2.55 4.87 -2.09
CA ALA A 186 -3.04 4.45 -3.39
C ALA A 186 -1.85 4.23 -4.33
N SER A 187 -1.77 3.05 -4.94
CA SER A 187 -0.72 2.71 -5.89
C SER A 187 -1.19 1.67 -6.92
N HIS A 188 -0.56 1.68 -8.08
CA HIS A 188 -0.62 0.61 -9.07
C HIS A 188 0.63 -0.29 -9.04
N LEU A 189 1.66 0.09 -8.27
CA LEU A 189 2.90 -0.66 -8.11
C LEU A 189 2.76 -1.65 -6.94
N LEU A 190 2.40 -2.88 -7.26
CA LEU A 190 2.07 -3.92 -6.29
C LEU A 190 3.27 -4.28 -5.40
N ASP A 191 4.47 -4.31 -5.98
CA ASP A 191 5.72 -4.58 -5.28
C ASP A 191 6.04 -3.54 -4.18
N GLU A 192 5.63 -2.28 -4.39
CA GLU A 192 5.79 -1.23 -3.36
C GLU A 192 4.80 -1.41 -2.22
N VAL A 193 3.57 -1.78 -2.54
CA VAL A 193 2.52 -2.01 -1.54
C VAL A 193 2.85 -3.23 -0.68
N GLU A 194 3.36 -4.30 -1.29
CA GLU A 194 3.77 -5.52 -0.59
C GLU A 194 4.84 -5.26 0.49
N LYS A 195 5.70 -4.23 0.27
CA LYS A 195 6.80 -3.91 1.19
C LYS A 195 6.44 -2.96 2.33
N VAL A 196 5.26 -2.30 2.29
CA VAL A 196 4.91 -1.27 3.27
C VAL A 196 3.53 -1.43 3.89
N CYS A 197 2.59 -2.18 3.27
CA CYS A 197 1.21 -2.26 3.72
C CYS A 197 0.93 -3.47 4.60
N ASP A 198 0.09 -3.28 5.61
CA ASP A 198 -0.46 -4.35 6.45
C ASP A 198 -1.74 -4.93 5.86
N GLU A 199 -2.57 -4.07 5.28
CA GLU A 199 -3.84 -4.44 4.66
C GLU A 199 -3.94 -3.85 3.24
N VAL A 200 -4.70 -4.52 2.39
CA VAL A 200 -4.94 -4.07 1.02
C VAL A 200 -6.41 -4.04 0.68
N ILE A 201 -6.77 -3.08 -0.15
CA ILE A 201 -8.09 -2.87 -0.74
C ILE A 201 -7.90 -2.89 -2.25
N VAL A 202 -8.47 -3.87 -2.92
CA VAL A 202 -8.33 -4.05 -4.38
C VAL A 202 -9.56 -3.51 -5.07
N LEU A 203 -9.38 -2.54 -5.97
CA LEU A 203 -10.42 -1.95 -6.81
C LEU A 203 -10.26 -2.34 -8.29
N LYS A 204 -11.37 -2.66 -8.95
CA LYS A 204 -11.43 -2.86 -10.39
C LYS A 204 -12.74 -2.27 -10.92
N LYS A 205 -12.67 -1.38 -11.92
CA LYS A 205 -13.84 -0.74 -12.55
C LYS A 205 -14.83 -0.13 -11.54
N GLY A 206 -14.29 0.56 -10.51
CA GLY A 206 -15.08 1.22 -9.49
C GLY A 206 -15.63 0.33 -8.37
N VAL A 207 -15.42 -0.99 -8.43
CA VAL A 207 -15.93 -1.98 -7.47
C VAL A 207 -14.79 -2.52 -6.59
N LYS A 208 -15.09 -2.82 -5.33
CA LYS A 208 -14.17 -3.48 -4.42
C LYS A 208 -14.19 -5.00 -4.64
N TYR A 209 -13.04 -5.57 -4.97
CA TYR A 209 -12.84 -7.01 -5.12
C TYR A 209 -12.35 -7.67 -3.85
N TYR A 210 -11.52 -6.97 -3.09
CA TYR A 210 -10.96 -7.49 -1.85
C TYR A 210 -10.73 -6.38 -0.84
N GLN A 211 -10.79 -6.71 0.44
CA GLN A 211 -10.28 -5.94 1.56
C GLN A 211 -9.88 -6.88 2.68
N GLY A 212 -8.64 -6.81 3.12
CA GLY A 212 -8.14 -7.62 4.23
C GLY A 212 -6.62 -7.58 4.35
N PRO A 213 -6.05 -8.40 5.24
CA PRO A 213 -4.62 -8.50 5.44
C PRO A 213 -3.89 -8.86 4.15
N LEU A 214 -2.72 -8.25 3.95
CA LEU A 214 -1.86 -8.53 2.80
C LEU A 214 -1.46 -10.01 2.74
N ASP A 215 -1.08 -10.59 3.89
CA ASP A 215 -0.67 -11.98 4.00
C ASP A 215 -1.73 -12.98 3.52
N THR A 216 -3.01 -12.61 3.60
CA THR A 216 -4.10 -13.46 3.12
C THR A 216 -4.15 -13.51 1.61
N ILE A 217 -3.82 -12.41 0.94
CA ILE A 217 -3.76 -12.36 -0.55
C ILE A 217 -2.51 -13.05 -1.07
N THR A 218 -1.34 -12.77 -0.47
CA THR A 218 -0.06 -13.33 -0.94
C THR A 218 0.07 -14.83 -0.71
N ASN A 219 -0.95 -15.43 -0.10
CA ASN A 219 -1.05 -16.83 0.28
C ASN A 219 0.07 -17.24 1.24
N SER A 220 -0.22 -17.21 2.49
CA SER A 220 0.68 -17.34 3.63
C SER A 220 1.63 -18.54 3.60
N PHE A 221 1.34 -19.60 2.83
CA PHE A 221 2.14 -20.82 2.86
C PHE A 221 3.18 -20.91 1.74
N GLY A 222 3.03 -20.12 0.65
CA GLY A 222 3.91 -20.16 -0.50
C GLY A 222 3.83 -21.48 -1.31
N TYR A 223 4.84 -21.71 -2.11
CA TYR A 223 5.03 -22.96 -2.85
C TYR A 223 6.52 -23.32 -2.91
N PHE A 224 6.81 -24.58 -3.18
CA PHE A 224 8.19 -25.03 -3.42
C PHE A 224 8.41 -25.31 -4.89
N GLU A 225 9.58 -24.91 -5.39
CA GLU A 225 10.16 -25.40 -6.63
C GLU A 225 11.18 -26.47 -6.27
N ILE A 226 10.91 -27.70 -6.66
CA ILE A 226 11.76 -28.85 -6.28
C ILE A 226 12.06 -29.68 -7.52
N ASN A 227 13.30 -30.20 -7.60
CA ASN A 227 13.67 -31.26 -8.52
C ASN A 227 14.57 -32.27 -7.82
N ALA A 228 14.56 -33.50 -8.33
CA ALA A 228 15.43 -34.59 -7.88
C ALA A 228 15.87 -35.41 -9.06
N THR A 229 16.85 -36.29 -8.85
CA THR A 229 17.32 -37.23 -9.88
C THR A 229 16.22 -38.19 -10.34
N ASP A 230 15.23 -38.49 -9.45
CA ASP A 230 14.01 -39.21 -9.79
C ASP A 230 12.77 -38.35 -9.52
N PRO A 231 12.28 -37.60 -10.53
CA PRO A 231 11.12 -36.74 -10.39
C PRO A 231 9.78 -37.49 -10.16
N LYS A 232 9.70 -38.79 -10.55
CA LYS A 232 8.45 -39.56 -10.35
C LYS A 232 8.29 -39.94 -8.88
N THR A 233 9.30 -40.54 -8.29
CA THR A 233 9.29 -40.87 -6.85
C THR A 233 9.18 -39.62 -5.99
N LEU A 234 9.84 -38.52 -6.39
CA LEU A 234 9.66 -37.22 -5.72
C LEU A 234 8.19 -36.77 -5.73
N LYS A 235 7.51 -36.80 -6.89
CA LYS A 235 6.10 -36.40 -7.01
C LYS A 235 5.17 -37.26 -6.13
N GLU A 236 5.36 -38.57 -6.17
CA GLU A 236 4.57 -39.51 -5.35
C GLU A 236 4.74 -39.20 -3.85
N LYS A 237 5.97 -39.01 -3.39
CA LYS A 237 6.27 -38.67 -2.00
C LYS A 237 5.63 -37.33 -1.59
N LEU A 238 5.75 -36.29 -2.42
CA LEU A 238 5.15 -34.98 -2.15
C LEU A 238 3.63 -35.03 -2.03
N MET A 239 2.97 -35.85 -2.86
CA MET A 239 1.51 -36.01 -2.80
C MET A 239 1.01 -36.75 -1.54
N THR A 240 1.87 -37.48 -0.81
CA THR A 240 1.51 -38.10 0.46
C THR A 240 1.49 -37.12 1.64
N LEU A 241 2.04 -35.91 1.47
CA LEU A 241 2.14 -34.93 2.54
C LEU A 241 0.81 -34.19 2.75
N ASP A 242 0.31 -34.21 3.99
CA ASP A 242 -0.95 -33.52 4.34
C ASP A 242 -0.90 -31.99 4.15
N GLN A 243 0.27 -31.39 4.09
CA GLN A 243 0.46 -29.95 3.88
C GLN A 243 0.39 -29.56 2.40
N VAL A 244 0.55 -30.51 1.48
CA VAL A 244 0.54 -30.26 0.04
C VAL A 244 -0.89 -30.23 -0.49
N LYS A 245 -1.19 -29.21 -1.28
CA LYS A 245 -2.45 -29.05 -2.00
C LYS A 245 -2.39 -29.71 -3.37
N GLU A 246 -1.32 -29.43 -4.10
CA GLU A 246 -1.15 -29.82 -5.48
C GLU A 246 0.33 -29.88 -5.87
N VAL A 247 0.68 -30.78 -6.80
CA VAL A 247 2.01 -30.89 -7.39
C VAL A 247 1.89 -30.86 -8.91
N GLN A 248 2.31 -29.75 -9.53
CA GLN A 248 2.35 -29.56 -10.97
C GLN A 248 3.77 -29.67 -11.50
N LYS A 249 3.94 -30.12 -12.74
CA LYS A 249 5.23 -30.13 -13.40
C LYS A 249 5.34 -28.96 -14.37
N GLU A 250 6.31 -28.10 -14.14
CA GLU A 250 6.66 -26.99 -15.03
C GLU A 250 8.10 -27.18 -15.51
N GLN A 251 8.26 -27.41 -16.82
CA GLN A 251 9.56 -27.72 -17.43
C GLN A 251 10.27 -28.89 -16.71
N GLN A 252 11.34 -28.60 -15.97
CA GLN A 252 12.12 -29.58 -15.22
C GLN A 252 11.86 -29.55 -13.71
N LEU A 253 10.99 -28.64 -13.23
CA LEU A 253 10.70 -28.46 -11.81
C LEU A 253 9.32 -29.00 -11.45
N LEU A 254 9.17 -29.48 -10.23
CA LEU A 254 7.87 -29.71 -9.61
C LEU A 254 7.50 -28.49 -8.76
N ILE A 255 6.36 -27.88 -9.07
CA ILE A 255 5.75 -26.79 -8.33
C ILE A 255 4.79 -27.39 -7.31
N VAL A 256 5.11 -27.21 -6.02
CA VAL A 256 4.41 -27.83 -4.89
C VAL A 256 3.65 -26.76 -4.14
N THR A 257 2.36 -26.62 -4.42
CA THR A 257 1.46 -25.65 -3.74
C THR A 257 1.03 -26.19 -2.38
N LEU A 258 1.10 -25.35 -1.35
CA LEU A 258 0.77 -25.71 0.01
C LEU A 258 -0.68 -25.33 0.39
N LYS A 259 -1.33 -26.14 1.24
CA LYS A 259 -2.61 -25.82 1.90
C LYS A 259 -2.46 -25.60 3.41
N LYS A 260 -1.28 -25.91 3.99
CA LYS A 260 -0.90 -25.67 5.38
C LYS A 260 0.57 -25.28 5.42
N GLU A 261 0.97 -24.61 6.48
CA GLU A 261 2.37 -24.23 6.68
C GLU A 261 3.30 -25.45 6.69
N LEU A 262 4.37 -25.38 5.92
CA LEU A 262 5.45 -26.37 5.85
C LEU A 262 6.78 -25.63 5.80
N SER A 263 7.62 -25.87 6.82
CA SER A 263 8.96 -25.27 6.84
C SER A 263 9.89 -25.97 5.84
N GLU A 264 10.84 -25.20 5.32
CA GLU A 264 11.86 -25.71 4.39
C GLU A 264 12.63 -26.86 5.01
N GLU A 265 13.07 -26.69 6.26
CA GLU A 265 13.84 -27.70 6.99
C GLU A 265 13.08 -29.02 7.14
N LYS A 266 11.79 -28.96 7.50
CA LYS A 266 10.96 -30.14 7.68
C LYS A 266 10.79 -30.90 6.37
N LEU A 267 10.41 -30.18 5.30
CA LEU A 267 10.23 -30.81 3.99
C LEU A 267 11.54 -31.39 3.48
N PHE A 268 12.66 -30.67 3.61
CA PHE A 268 13.96 -31.14 3.16
C PHE A 268 14.39 -32.43 3.90
N ARG A 269 14.20 -32.48 5.22
CA ARG A 269 14.49 -33.69 6.02
C ARG A 269 13.62 -34.89 5.58
N GLU A 270 12.34 -34.68 5.29
CA GLU A 270 11.45 -35.76 4.85
C GLU A 270 11.85 -36.31 3.47
N LEU A 271 12.33 -35.44 2.56
CA LEU A 271 12.80 -35.85 1.24
C LEU A 271 14.12 -36.62 1.31
N ILE A 272 15.07 -36.21 2.16
CA ILE A 272 16.31 -36.92 2.40
C ILE A 272 16.05 -38.27 3.07
N ALA A 273 15.16 -38.34 4.03
CA ALA A 273 14.77 -39.59 4.69
C ALA A 273 14.14 -40.62 3.71
N ALA A 274 13.62 -40.14 2.58
CA ALA A 274 13.12 -40.96 1.48
C ALA A 274 14.22 -41.30 0.45
N GLU A 275 15.51 -41.08 0.79
CA GLU A 275 16.70 -41.36 -0.07
C GLU A 275 16.67 -40.62 -1.41
N LEU A 276 15.96 -39.50 -1.51
CA LEU A 276 15.88 -38.69 -2.72
C LEU A 276 17.08 -37.73 -2.83
N VAL A 277 17.74 -37.76 -3.95
CA VAL A 277 18.82 -36.82 -4.28
C VAL A 277 18.22 -35.56 -4.89
N ILE A 278 18.14 -34.50 -4.08
CA ILE A 278 17.55 -33.23 -4.47
C ILE A 278 18.54 -32.40 -5.26
N THR A 279 18.18 -31.97 -6.44
CA THR A 279 18.97 -31.14 -7.35
C THR A 279 18.57 -29.67 -7.37
N HIS A 280 17.34 -29.39 -6.98
CA HIS A 280 16.81 -28.03 -6.83
C HIS A 280 15.80 -27.99 -5.67
N PHE A 281 15.90 -26.99 -4.80
CA PHE A 281 14.99 -26.81 -3.67
C PHE A 281 14.90 -25.33 -3.29
N VAL A 282 13.80 -24.67 -3.61
CA VAL A 282 13.57 -23.27 -3.32
C VAL A 282 12.12 -23.08 -2.86
N LYS A 283 11.91 -22.40 -1.72
CA LYS A 283 10.60 -21.95 -1.30
C LYS A 283 10.34 -20.56 -1.88
N LYS A 284 9.19 -20.39 -2.50
CA LYS A 284 8.74 -19.12 -3.04
C LYS A 284 7.37 -18.76 -2.49
N HIS A 285 7.10 -17.48 -2.42
CA HIS A 285 5.78 -16.94 -2.15
C HIS A 285 5.18 -16.39 -3.44
N HIS A 286 3.87 -16.53 -3.61
CA HIS A 286 3.20 -15.86 -4.71
C HIS A 286 3.30 -14.36 -4.48
N SER A 287 3.79 -13.63 -5.46
CA SER A 287 3.80 -12.17 -5.40
C SER A 287 2.37 -11.63 -5.40
N LEU A 288 2.17 -10.47 -4.79
CA LEU A 288 0.90 -9.74 -4.86
C LEU A 288 0.47 -9.52 -6.32
N GLU A 289 1.43 -9.36 -7.24
CA GLU A 289 1.18 -9.20 -8.67
C GLU A 289 0.51 -10.43 -9.29
N THR A 290 1.02 -11.63 -9.02
CA THR A 290 0.43 -12.89 -9.53
C THR A 290 -0.99 -13.08 -9.02
N GLN A 291 -1.22 -12.81 -7.72
CA GLN A 291 -2.55 -12.91 -7.12
C GLN A 291 -3.50 -11.81 -7.62
N PHE A 292 -3.00 -10.61 -7.80
CA PHE A 292 -3.77 -9.49 -8.34
C PHE A 292 -4.26 -9.78 -9.77
N LEU A 293 -3.41 -10.34 -10.63
CA LEU A 293 -3.80 -10.75 -11.99
C LEU A 293 -4.91 -11.80 -11.93
N THR A 294 -4.81 -12.78 -11.05
CA THR A 294 -5.84 -13.82 -10.86
C THR A 294 -7.16 -13.25 -10.35
N LEU A 295 -7.12 -12.28 -9.43
CA LEU A 295 -8.31 -11.60 -8.89
C LEU A 295 -8.95 -10.63 -9.91
N THR A 296 -8.17 -10.18 -10.90
CA THR A 296 -8.61 -9.14 -11.82
C THR A 296 -8.85 -9.65 -13.26
N GLN A 297 -8.63 -10.92 -13.55
CA GLN A 297 -9.13 -11.58 -14.76
C GLN A 297 -10.63 -11.87 -14.62
#